data_860d15b27520a8152f15397399b109a2
#
_entry.id   860d15b27520a8152f15397399b109a2
#
_cell.length_a   1.000
_cell.length_b   1.000
_cell.length_c   1.000
_cell.angle_alpha   90.00
_cell.angle_beta   90.00
_cell.angle_gamma   90.00
#
_symmetry.space_group_name_H-M   'P 1'
#
loop_
_entity.id
_entity.type
_entity.pdbx_description
1 polymer ?
#
loop_
_entity_poly.entity_id
_entity_poly.type
_entity_poly.pdbx_seq_one_letter_code
_entity_poly.pdbx_strand_id
1 'polypeptide(L)'
;ANGCGKSTFMKILGRDLEPTSGNVAVDSGERVGKLRQDQFAFEDCLVIDTVMMGHAELWRIKQERDAIYANPDATEDDYMHAAELESEFAELDGYSAEARAGELLLGVGIPSDQHQGLMNAIAPGFKLRVLLAQALFSNPDILLLDEPTNNLDINTIRWLEDIINASKNTIIIISHDRHFLNSVCTHMADLDYGELRIYPGNYDDYMTASTQARERMLANNAKKKTQIADLQSFVSR
;
A
#
# COMPACT_ATOMS: atom_id res chain seq x y z
N ALA A 1 13.48 13.34 4.33
CA ALA A 1 13.22 14.73 3.92
C ALA A 1 11.99 14.75 2.99
N ASN A 2 11.12 15.74 3.11
CA ASN A 2 10.02 15.95 2.15
C ASN A 2 10.64 16.29 0.78
N GLY A 3 10.07 15.75 -0.30
CA GLY A 3 10.55 16.04 -1.66
C GLY A 3 11.71 15.16 -2.16
N CYS A 4 12.17 14.14 -1.43
CA CYS A 4 13.24 13.23 -1.90
C CYS A 4 12.78 12.15 -2.89
N GLY A 5 11.52 12.20 -3.37
CA GLY A 5 11.01 11.25 -4.37
C GLY A 5 10.32 9.99 -3.83
N LYS A 6 10.02 9.90 -2.51
CA LYS A 6 9.37 8.71 -1.93
C LYS A 6 8.03 8.36 -2.60
N SER A 7 7.11 9.32 -2.72
CA SER A 7 5.82 9.08 -3.38
C SER A 7 5.96 8.81 -4.87
N THR A 8 6.97 9.39 -5.54
CA THR A 8 7.30 9.07 -6.93
C THR A 8 7.78 7.61 -7.03
N PHE A 9 8.64 7.19 -6.13
CA PHE A 9 9.11 5.81 -6.05
C PHE A 9 7.94 4.82 -5.84
N MET A 10 7.01 5.13 -4.92
CA MET A 10 5.80 4.33 -4.71
C MET A 10 4.93 4.25 -5.97
N LYS A 11 4.76 5.35 -6.72
CA LYS A 11 4.01 5.37 -7.99
C LYS A 11 4.68 4.49 -9.04
N ILE A 12 6.01 4.48 -9.11
CA ILE A 12 6.76 3.61 -10.02
C ILE A 12 6.57 2.14 -9.63
N LEU A 13 6.72 1.78 -8.34
CA LEU A 13 6.48 0.43 -7.85
C LEU A 13 5.03 -0.03 -8.10
N GLY A 14 4.07 0.86 -7.91
CA GLY A 14 2.65 0.63 -8.16
C GLY A 14 2.24 0.67 -9.64
N ARG A 15 3.20 0.87 -10.56
CA ARG A 15 2.96 1.00 -12.02
C ARG A 15 2.02 2.15 -12.41
N ASP A 16 1.93 3.20 -11.58
CA ASP A 16 1.22 4.44 -11.90
C ASP A 16 2.10 5.43 -12.67
N LEU A 17 3.41 5.22 -12.65
CA LEU A 17 4.40 6.04 -13.32
C LEU A 17 5.49 5.16 -13.91
N GLU A 18 5.81 5.36 -15.20
CA GLU A 18 6.92 4.69 -15.84
C GLU A 18 8.26 5.27 -15.38
N PRO A 19 9.27 4.43 -15.06
CA PRO A 19 10.59 4.92 -14.69
C PRO A 19 11.29 5.53 -15.91
N THR A 20 12.06 6.60 -15.72
CA THR A 20 12.89 7.21 -16.77
C THR A 20 13.97 6.25 -17.28
N SER A 21 14.45 5.36 -16.40
CA SER A 21 15.43 4.32 -16.72
C SER A 21 15.25 3.14 -15.78
N GLY A 22 15.65 1.94 -16.21
CA GLY A 22 15.44 0.72 -15.46
C GLY A 22 14.04 0.13 -15.67
N ASN A 23 13.69 -0.88 -14.88
CA ASN A 23 12.41 -1.55 -14.92
C ASN A 23 11.98 -2.02 -13.53
N VAL A 24 10.68 -2.18 -13.34
CA VAL A 24 10.11 -2.84 -12.17
C VAL A 24 9.63 -4.22 -12.59
N ALA A 25 10.22 -5.26 -12.02
CA ALA A 25 9.81 -6.64 -12.22
C ALA A 25 9.08 -7.13 -10.96
N VAL A 26 7.94 -7.78 -11.18
CA VAL A 26 7.16 -8.49 -10.16
C VAL A 26 6.93 -9.87 -10.73
N ASP A 27 7.05 -10.92 -9.91
CA ASP A 27 6.89 -12.29 -10.37
C ASP A 27 5.47 -12.52 -10.94
N SER A 28 5.39 -13.41 -11.94
CA SER A 28 4.12 -13.71 -12.57
C SER A 28 3.20 -14.41 -11.56
N GLY A 29 2.05 -13.81 -11.29
CA GLY A 29 1.09 -14.31 -10.31
C GLY A 29 1.07 -13.55 -9.00
N GLU A 30 2.09 -12.75 -8.70
CA GLU A 30 2.05 -11.85 -7.53
C GLU A 30 1.16 -10.64 -7.79
N ARG A 31 0.31 -10.34 -6.80
CA ARG A 31 -0.61 -9.20 -6.83
C ARG A 31 -0.04 -8.04 -6.04
N VAL A 32 -0.08 -6.86 -6.65
CA VAL A 32 0.31 -5.60 -6.02
C VAL A 32 -0.93 -4.83 -5.63
N GLY A 33 -1.16 -4.69 -4.33
CA GLY A 33 -2.17 -3.80 -3.75
C GLY A 33 -1.56 -2.43 -3.45
N LYS A 34 -2.35 -1.37 -3.58
CA LYS A 34 -1.91 -0.02 -3.24
C LYS A 34 -3.03 0.80 -2.63
N LEU A 35 -2.66 1.61 -1.63
CA LEU A 35 -3.58 2.59 -1.06
C LEU A 35 -3.77 3.75 -2.07
N ARG A 36 -5.00 3.92 -2.54
CA ARG A 36 -5.37 5.05 -3.40
C ARG A 36 -5.55 6.30 -2.57
N GLN A 37 -5.09 7.45 -3.10
CA GLN A 37 -5.21 8.75 -2.44
C GLN A 37 -6.41 9.57 -2.94
N ASP A 38 -6.97 9.24 -4.11
CA ASP A 38 -8.16 9.88 -4.65
C ASP A 38 -9.41 9.37 -3.95
N GLN A 39 -9.85 10.11 -2.95
CA GLN A 39 -11.02 9.79 -2.12
C GLN A 39 -12.35 10.05 -2.83
N PHE A 40 -12.35 10.66 -4.00
CA PHE A 40 -13.56 10.99 -4.76
C PHE A 40 -13.80 10.09 -5.97
N ALA A 41 -12.90 9.13 -6.23
CA ALA A 41 -12.98 8.25 -7.38
C ALA A 41 -14.21 7.30 -7.37
N PHE A 42 -14.88 7.12 -6.22
CA PHE A 42 -15.93 6.12 -6.02
C PHE A 42 -17.24 6.70 -5.48
N GLU A 43 -17.50 8.01 -5.69
CA GLU A 43 -18.64 8.71 -5.11
C GLU A 43 -20.01 8.03 -5.33
N ASP A 44 -20.20 7.43 -6.50
CA ASP A 44 -21.47 6.79 -6.92
C ASP A 44 -21.50 5.28 -6.61
N CYS A 45 -20.47 4.74 -5.95
CA CYS A 45 -20.39 3.34 -5.58
C CYS A 45 -20.87 3.11 -4.16
N LEU A 46 -21.37 1.90 -3.87
CA LEU A 46 -21.61 1.48 -2.49
C LEU A 46 -20.28 1.35 -1.73
N VAL A 47 -20.29 1.65 -0.45
CA VAL A 47 -19.13 1.54 0.42
C VAL A 47 -18.55 0.13 0.40
N ILE A 48 -19.39 -0.88 0.54
CA ILE A 48 -18.95 -2.28 0.55
C ILE A 48 -18.44 -2.73 -0.83
N ASP A 49 -19.06 -2.30 -1.91
CA ASP A 49 -18.62 -2.58 -3.27
C ASP A 49 -17.26 -1.92 -3.54
N THR A 50 -17.06 -0.69 -3.05
CA THR A 50 -15.76 0.00 -3.15
C THR A 50 -14.64 -0.82 -2.52
N VAL A 51 -14.88 -1.48 -1.39
CA VAL A 51 -13.90 -2.37 -0.77
C VAL A 51 -13.65 -3.59 -1.66
N MET A 52 -14.71 -4.26 -2.15
CA MET A 52 -14.59 -5.44 -3.00
C MET A 52 -13.88 -5.18 -4.33
N MET A 53 -13.97 -3.95 -4.87
CA MET A 53 -13.21 -3.50 -6.05
C MET A 53 -11.68 -3.55 -5.84
N GLY A 54 -11.20 -3.71 -4.61
CA GLY A 54 -9.80 -3.96 -4.30
C GLY A 54 -9.27 -5.25 -4.93
N HIS A 55 -10.12 -6.25 -5.13
CA HIS A 55 -9.81 -7.47 -5.87
C HIS A 55 -10.44 -7.41 -7.27
N ALA A 56 -9.71 -6.85 -8.23
CA ALA A 56 -10.24 -6.52 -9.56
C ALA A 56 -10.84 -7.72 -10.29
N GLU A 57 -10.22 -8.91 -10.21
CA GLU A 57 -10.71 -10.12 -10.87
C GLU A 57 -12.02 -10.61 -10.26
N LEU A 58 -12.09 -10.75 -8.94
CA LEU A 58 -13.30 -11.12 -8.23
C LEU A 58 -14.45 -10.15 -8.53
N TRP A 59 -14.14 -8.84 -8.56
CA TRP A 59 -15.11 -7.80 -8.86
C TRP A 59 -15.64 -7.92 -10.29
N ARG A 60 -14.75 -8.13 -11.28
CA ARG A 60 -15.12 -8.36 -12.68
C ARG A 60 -16.07 -9.56 -12.81
N ILE A 61 -15.71 -10.70 -12.23
CA ILE A 61 -16.49 -11.93 -12.26
C ILE A 61 -17.87 -11.70 -11.65
N LYS A 62 -17.93 -11.05 -10.48
CA LYS A 62 -19.17 -10.69 -9.82
C LYS A 62 -20.08 -9.85 -10.72
N GLN A 63 -19.53 -8.79 -11.31
CA GLN A 63 -20.29 -7.87 -12.18
C GLN A 63 -20.82 -8.57 -13.43
N GLU A 64 -19.99 -9.36 -14.08
CA GLU A 64 -20.37 -10.07 -15.31
C GLU A 64 -21.44 -11.13 -15.04
N ARG A 65 -21.27 -11.94 -14.01
CA ARG A 65 -22.24 -12.92 -13.55
C ARG A 65 -23.56 -12.28 -13.18
N ASP A 66 -23.55 -11.24 -12.34
CA ASP A 66 -24.74 -10.57 -11.85
C ASP A 66 -25.50 -9.87 -13.01
N ALA A 67 -24.77 -9.36 -14.02
CA ALA A 67 -25.37 -8.79 -15.23
C ALA A 67 -26.11 -9.83 -16.07
N ILE A 68 -25.55 -11.04 -16.21
CA ILE A 68 -26.21 -12.14 -16.91
C ILE A 68 -27.51 -12.52 -16.20
N TYR A 69 -27.46 -12.70 -14.88
CA TYR A 69 -28.66 -13.07 -14.10
C TYR A 69 -29.74 -11.97 -14.05
N ALA A 70 -29.33 -10.71 -14.18
CA ALA A 70 -30.26 -9.58 -14.24
C ALA A 70 -30.87 -9.37 -15.64
N ASN A 71 -30.34 -10.01 -16.69
CA ASN A 71 -30.80 -9.85 -18.05
C ASN A 71 -31.99 -10.77 -18.33
N PRO A 72 -33.21 -10.23 -18.55
CA PRO A 72 -34.41 -11.05 -18.84
C PRO A 72 -34.36 -11.74 -20.23
N ASP A 73 -33.47 -11.26 -21.11
CA ASP A 73 -33.28 -11.80 -22.47
C ASP A 73 -32.02 -12.68 -22.57
N ALA A 74 -31.44 -13.13 -21.41
CA ALA A 74 -30.28 -13.98 -21.38
C ALA A 74 -30.55 -15.31 -22.11
N THR A 75 -29.58 -15.70 -22.95
CA THR A 75 -29.62 -16.92 -23.73
C THR A 75 -29.13 -18.14 -22.93
N GLU A 76 -29.28 -19.35 -23.47
CA GLU A 76 -28.74 -20.57 -22.88
C GLU A 76 -27.19 -20.51 -22.80
N ASP A 77 -26.53 -19.93 -23.80
CA ASP A 77 -25.08 -19.73 -23.82
C ASP A 77 -24.64 -18.75 -22.72
N ASP A 78 -25.43 -17.69 -22.46
CA ASP A 78 -25.17 -16.77 -21.35
C ASP A 78 -25.24 -17.48 -19.99
N TYR A 79 -26.23 -18.35 -19.79
CA TYR A 79 -26.32 -19.13 -18.55
C TYR A 79 -25.20 -20.16 -18.40
N MET A 80 -24.72 -20.75 -19.52
CA MET A 80 -23.52 -21.61 -19.47
C MET A 80 -22.29 -20.80 -19.04
N HIS A 81 -22.10 -19.61 -19.61
CA HIS A 81 -21.03 -18.71 -19.21
C HIS A 81 -21.17 -18.26 -17.72
N ALA A 82 -22.38 -17.96 -17.28
CA ALA A 82 -22.62 -17.65 -15.86
C ALA A 82 -22.24 -18.80 -14.92
N ALA A 83 -22.43 -20.05 -15.34
CA ALA A 83 -22.02 -21.21 -14.55
C ALA A 83 -20.47 -21.35 -14.46
N GLU A 84 -19.74 -21.00 -15.53
CA GLU A 84 -18.26 -20.92 -15.50
C GLU A 84 -17.81 -19.82 -14.53
N LEU A 85 -18.39 -18.62 -14.64
CA LEU A 85 -18.13 -17.50 -13.72
C LEU A 85 -18.46 -17.83 -12.27
N GLU A 86 -19.48 -18.62 -12.00
CA GLU A 86 -19.84 -19.10 -10.66
C GLU A 86 -18.75 -19.99 -10.07
N SER A 87 -18.14 -20.86 -10.90
CA SER A 87 -17.00 -21.69 -10.47
C SER A 87 -15.79 -20.83 -10.15
N GLU A 88 -15.42 -19.89 -11.03
CA GLU A 88 -14.32 -18.96 -10.80
C GLU A 88 -14.55 -18.08 -9.54
N PHE A 89 -15.79 -17.64 -9.34
CA PHE A 89 -16.19 -16.86 -8.16
C PHE A 89 -16.01 -17.66 -6.86
N ALA A 90 -16.36 -18.94 -6.89
CA ALA A 90 -16.16 -19.83 -5.76
C ALA A 90 -14.66 -20.06 -5.46
N GLU A 91 -13.84 -20.25 -6.50
CA GLU A 91 -12.38 -20.43 -6.37
C GLU A 91 -11.68 -19.20 -5.74
N LEU A 92 -12.21 -17.99 -6.02
CA LEU A 92 -11.73 -16.74 -5.43
C LEU A 92 -12.35 -16.43 -4.05
N ASP A 93 -13.04 -17.40 -3.45
CA ASP A 93 -13.71 -17.23 -2.16
C ASP A 93 -14.76 -16.08 -2.17
N GLY A 94 -15.44 -15.96 -3.32
CA GLY A 94 -16.37 -14.87 -3.61
C GLY A 94 -17.59 -14.83 -2.71
N TYR A 95 -18.07 -15.99 -2.25
CA TYR A 95 -19.23 -16.07 -1.35
C TYR A 95 -18.98 -15.47 0.04
N SER A 96 -17.71 -15.44 0.49
CA SER A 96 -17.32 -14.79 1.74
C SER A 96 -16.87 -13.34 1.55
N ALA A 97 -16.80 -12.86 0.30
CA ALA A 97 -16.22 -11.56 -0.06
C ALA A 97 -16.90 -10.38 0.65
N GLU A 98 -18.25 -10.38 0.67
CA GLU A 98 -19.04 -9.32 1.32
C GLU A 98 -18.83 -9.32 2.84
N ALA A 99 -18.76 -10.49 3.47
CA ALA A 99 -18.49 -10.61 4.90
C ALA A 99 -17.09 -10.10 5.24
N ARG A 100 -16.06 -10.49 4.48
CA ARG A 100 -14.69 -10.00 4.65
C ARG A 100 -14.57 -8.49 4.45
N ALA A 101 -15.26 -7.94 3.43
CA ALA A 101 -15.30 -6.52 3.20
C ALA A 101 -15.96 -5.79 4.38
N GLY A 102 -17.04 -6.33 4.93
CA GLY A 102 -17.72 -5.81 6.12
C GLY A 102 -16.84 -5.82 7.36
N GLU A 103 -16.08 -6.89 7.59
CA GLU A 103 -15.12 -6.97 8.71
C GLU A 103 -14.02 -5.91 8.59
N LEU A 104 -13.47 -5.70 7.41
CA LEU A 104 -12.47 -4.65 7.18
C LEU A 104 -13.06 -3.25 7.41
N LEU A 105 -14.29 -3.00 6.93
CA LEU A 105 -14.99 -1.74 7.16
C LEU A 105 -15.22 -1.47 8.65
N LEU A 106 -15.65 -2.46 9.41
CA LEU A 106 -15.77 -2.34 10.87
C LEU A 106 -14.42 -2.02 11.52
N GLY A 107 -13.36 -2.69 11.09
CA GLY A 107 -12.00 -2.48 11.57
C GLY A 107 -11.49 -1.05 11.35
N VAL A 108 -11.79 -0.45 10.19
CA VAL A 108 -11.45 0.96 9.92
C VAL A 108 -12.44 1.96 10.55
N GLY A 109 -13.43 1.49 11.30
CA GLY A 109 -14.37 2.33 12.03
C GLY A 109 -15.57 2.81 11.19
N ILE A 110 -15.94 2.11 10.13
CA ILE A 110 -17.17 2.35 9.37
C ILE A 110 -18.27 1.42 9.92
N PRO A 111 -19.34 1.94 10.53
CA PRO A 111 -20.38 1.11 11.11
C PRO A 111 -21.22 0.41 10.03
N SER A 112 -21.82 -0.74 10.38
CA SER A 112 -22.49 -1.63 9.44
C SER A 112 -23.69 -1.03 8.71
N ASP A 113 -24.37 -0.08 9.31
CA ASP A 113 -25.49 0.66 8.71
C ASP A 113 -25.06 1.56 7.54
N GLN A 114 -23.76 1.88 7.44
CA GLN A 114 -23.19 2.66 6.33
C GLN A 114 -22.63 1.80 5.19
N HIS A 115 -22.46 0.48 5.38
CA HIS A 115 -21.82 -0.39 4.38
C HIS A 115 -22.59 -0.44 3.05
N GLN A 116 -23.91 -0.41 3.10
CA GLN A 116 -24.79 -0.40 1.93
C GLN A 116 -25.14 1.02 1.45
N GLY A 117 -24.55 2.04 2.07
CA GLY A 117 -24.67 3.43 1.64
C GLY A 117 -23.71 3.78 0.50
N LEU A 118 -23.92 4.94 -0.14
CA LEU A 118 -23.03 5.45 -1.17
C LEU A 118 -21.78 6.12 -0.55
N MET A 119 -20.68 6.06 -1.25
CA MET A 119 -19.42 6.71 -0.85
C MET A 119 -19.56 8.24 -0.70
N ASN A 120 -20.43 8.89 -1.48
CA ASN A 120 -20.68 10.33 -1.35
C ASN A 120 -21.32 10.72 -0.02
N ALA A 121 -22.04 9.80 0.65
CA ALA A 121 -22.63 10.02 1.96
C ALA A 121 -21.61 9.89 3.11
N ILE A 122 -20.42 9.32 2.85
CA ILE A 122 -19.35 9.15 3.83
C ILE A 122 -18.59 10.48 3.99
N ALA A 123 -18.32 10.89 5.23
CA ALA A 123 -17.51 12.08 5.50
C ALA A 123 -16.10 11.94 4.90
N PRO A 124 -15.50 13.01 4.36
CA PRO A 124 -14.22 12.94 3.63
C PRO A 124 -13.08 12.21 4.36
N GLY A 125 -12.91 12.44 5.67
CA GLY A 125 -11.90 11.76 6.48
C GLY A 125 -12.11 10.24 6.60
N PHE A 126 -13.35 9.76 6.46
CA PHE A 126 -13.68 8.32 6.49
C PHE A 126 -13.56 7.66 5.11
N LYS A 127 -13.63 8.42 4.01
CA LYS A 127 -13.43 7.87 2.66
C LYS A 127 -12.04 7.24 2.51
N LEU A 128 -11.00 7.86 3.04
CA LEU A 128 -9.64 7.28 3.04
C LEU A 128 -9.56 5.97 3.82
N ARG A 129 -10.35 5.81 4.89
CA ARG A 129 -10.44 4.55 5.64
C ARG A 129 -11.09 3.44 4.80
N VAL A 130 -12.11 3.76 4.01
CA VAL A 130 -12.70 2.80 3.05
C VAL A 130 -11.68 2.40 1.99
N LEU A 131 -10.88 3.34 1.46
CA LEU A 131 -9.81 3.03 0.50
C LEU A 131 -8.68 2.19 1.13
N LEU A 132 -8.41 2.34 2.42
CA LEU A 132 -7.50 1.46 3.16
C LEU A 132 -8.07 0.03 3.24
N ALA A 133 -9.35 -0.12 3.59
CA ALA A 133 -10.03 -1.42 3.57
C ALA A 133 -10.00 -2.04 2.15
N GLN A 134 -10.21 -1.24 1.09
CA GLN A 134 -10.08 -1.66 -0.30
C GLN A 134 -8.68 -2.23 -0.60
N ALA A 135 -7.62 -1.54 -0.19
CA ALA A 135 -6.24 -1.98 -0.42
C ALA A 135 -5.90 -3.30 0.30
N LEU A 136 -6.47 -3.51 1.49
CA LEU A 136 -6.29 -4.72 2.29
C LEU A 136 -7.14 -5.90 1.80
N PHE A 137 -8.28 -5.63 1.16
CA PHE A 137 -9.29 -6.65 0.81
C PHE A 137 -8.75 -7.74 -0.12
N SER A 138 -7.93 -7.38 -1.10
CA SER A 138 -7.37 -8.34 -2.05
C SER A 138 -6.32 -9.28 -1.44
N ASN A 139 -5.89 -9.02 -0.19
CA ASN A 139 -4.77 -9.71 0.43
C ASN A 139 -3.57 -9.83 -0.54
N PRO A 140 -3.02 -8.71 -1.02
CA PRO A 140 -2.03 -8.71 -2.07
C PRO A 140 -0.69 -9.26 -1.56
N ASP A 141 0.10 -9.88 -2.45
CA ASP A 141 1.45 -10.38 -2.11
C ASP A 141 2.41 -9.23 -1.80
N ILE A 142 2.21 -8.08 -2.46
CA ILE A 142 2.93 -6.84 -2.22
C ILE A 142 1.92 -5.73 -1.96
N LEU A 143 2.00 -5.08 -0.80
CA LEU A 143 1.11 -3.98 -0.42
C LEU A 143 1.90 -2.67 -0.31
N LEU A 144 1.43 -1.64 -1.01
CA LEU A 144 2.03 -0.31 -1.02
C LEU A 144 1.13 0.67 -0.25
N LEU A 145 1.63 1.21 0.86
CA LEU A 145 0.92 2.14 1.72
C LEU A 145 1.66 3.49 1.79
N ASP A 146 1.07 4.53 1.24
CA ASP A 146 1.60 5.90 1.33
C ASP A 146 0.78 6.70 2.35
N GLU A 147 1.40 7.03 3.49
CA GLU A 147 0.84 7.74 4.64
C GLU A 147 -0.47 7.11 5.18
N PRO A 148 -0.52 5.80 5.47
CA PRO A 148 -1.75 5.10 5.82
C PRO A 148 -2.36 5.52 7.15
N THR A 149 -1.58 6.15 8.03
CA THR A 149 -2.03 6.61 9.37
C THR A 149 -2.71 7.97 9.33
N ASN A 150 -2.66 8.69 8.21
CA ASN A 150 -3.29 10.00 8.10
C ASN A 150 -4.81 9.91 8.29
N ASN A 151 -5.35 10.78 9.13
CA ASN A 151 -6.77 10.86 9.48
C ASN A 151 -7.35 9.62 10.20
N LEU A 152 -6.50 8.73 10.74
CA LEU A 152 -6.91 7.62 11.60
C LEU A 152 -6.86 8.03 13.07
N ASP A 153 -7.81 7.52 13.85
CA ASP A 153 -7.74 7.58 15.31
C ASP A 153 -6.82 6.45 15.85
N ILE A 154 -6.44 6.56 17.12
CA ILE A 154 -5.49 5.64 17.75
C ILE A 154 -5.96 4.18 17.75
N ASN A 155 -7.25 3.92 17.82
CA ASN A 155 -7.78 2.55 17.81
C ASN A 155 -7.67 1.95 16.41
N THR A 156 -7.97 2.74 15.38
CA THR A 156 -7.81 2.33 13.98
C THR A 156 -6.32 2.13 13.62
N ILE A 157 -5.40 2.95 14.17
CA ILE A 157 -3.95 2.75 13.98
C ILE A 157 -3.52 1.42 14.60
N ARG A 158 -3.93 1.10 15.82
CA ARG A 158 -3.62 -0.19 16.47
C ARG A 158 -4.17 -1.37 15.69
N TRP A 159 -5.41 -1.28 15.24
CA TRP A 159 -6.00 -2.31 14.37
C TRP A 159 -5.18 -2.51 13.08
N LEU A 160 -4.71 -1.42 12.45
CA LEU A 160 -3.85 -1.49 11.27
C LEU A 160 -2.49 -2.13 11.60
N GLU A 161 -1.87 -1.79 12.74
CA GLU A 161 -0.65 -2.41 13.23
C GLU A 161 -0.82 -3.92 13.40
N ASP A 162 -1.93 -4.37 14.00
CA ASP A 162 -2.22 -5.79 14.20
C ASP A 162 -2.36 -6.53 12.85
N ILE A 163 -3.05 -5.95 11.86
CA ILE A 163 -3.19 -6.53 10.53
C ILE A 163 -1.83 -6.64 9.83
N ILE A 164 -1.04 -5.58 9.84
CA ILE A 164 0.27 -5.56 9.20
C ILE A 164 1.19 -6.60 9.84
N ASN A 165 1.24 -6.66 11.16
CA ASN A 165 2.08 -7.59 11.90
C ASN A 165 1.64 -9.06 11.75
N ALA A 166 0.36 -9.32 11.52
CA ALA A 166 -0.16 -10.66 11.21
C ALA A 166 0.10 -11.08 9.77
N SER A 167 0.35 -10.14 8.86
CA SER A 167 0.59 -10.39 7.45
C SER A 167 1.97 -11.04 7.22
N LYS A 168 2.02 -11.98 6.27
CA LYS A 168 3.27 -12.59 5.79
C LYS A 168 3.75 -11.97 4.47
N ASN A 169 3.00 -11.02 3.96
CA ASN A 169 3.21 -10.41 2.65
C ASN A 169 4.28 -9.31 2.73
N THR A 170 4.83 -8.94 1.58
CA THR A 170 5.75 -7.80 1.51
C THR A 170 4.95 -6.51 1.59
N ILE A 171 5.24 -5.68 2.58
CA ILE A 171 4.55 -4.40 2.75
C ILE A 171 5.58 -3.27 2.69
N ILE A 172 5.35 -2.30 1.82
CA ILE A 172 6.18 -1.10 1.69
C ILE A 172 5.35 0.09 2.18
N ILE A 173 5.87 0.78 3.20
CA ILE A 173 5.16 1.85 3.89
C ILE A 173 5.97 3.14 3.79
N ILE A 174 5.31 4.23 3.42
CA ILE A 174 5.79 5.59 3.66
C ILE A 174 4.95 6.15 4.80
N SER A 175 5.59 6.57 5.90
CA SER A 175 4.92 7.27 6.99
C SER A 175 5.85 8.24 7.69
N HIS A 176 5.27 9.28 8.28
CA HIS A 176 5.94 10.20 9.20
C HIS A 176 5.69 9.85 10.67
N ASP A 177 4.83 8.89 10.94
CA ASP A 177 4.54 8.40 12.29
C ASP A 177 5.62 7.41 12.75
N ARG A 178 6.51 7.89 13.62
CA ARG A 178 7.62 7.10 14.15
C ARG A 178 7.15 5.93 15.01
N HIS A 179 6.07 6.10 15.77
CA HIS A 179 5.53 5.04 16.61
C HIS A 179 5.02 3.89 15.74
N PHE A 180 4.24 4.21 14.74
CA PHE A 180 3.73 3.25 13.77
C PHE A 180 4.87 2.51 13.06
N LEU A 181 5.90 3.24 12.55
CA LEU A 181 7.06 2.61 11.91
C LEU A 181 7.83 1.68 12.86
N ASN A 182 7.97 2.05 14.14
CA ASN A 182 8.61 1.19 15.13
C ASN A 182 7.80 -0.09 15.41
N SER A 183 6.47 0.00 15.35
CA SER A 183 5.57 -1.13 15.63
C SER A 183 5.52 -2.15 14.49
N VAL A 184 5.65 -1.72 13.23
CA VAL A 184 5.36 -2.58 12.06
C VAL A 184 6.55 -2.88 11.16
N CYS A 185 7.59 -2.03 11.16
CA CYS A 185 8.69 -2.20 10.21
C CYS A 185 9.74 -3.19 10.71
N THR A 186 10.13 -4.13 9.84
CA THR A 186 11.27 -5.04 10.01
C THR A 186 12.55 -4.51 9.36
N HIS A 187 12.40 -3.60 8.41
CA HIS A 187 13.48 -2.94 7.67
C HIS A 187 13.11 -1.48 7.41
N MET A 188 14.11 -0.62 7.38
CA MET A 188 13.95 0.78 6.98
C MET A 188 14.71 1.02 5.66
N ALA A 189 14.02 1.68 4.72
CA ALA A 189 14.61 2.07 3.45
C ALA A 189 14.82 3.59 3.45
N ASP A 190 16.07 4.02 3.33
CA ASP A 190 16.47 5.42 3.26
C ASP A 190 16.77 5.81 1.82
N LEU A 191 15.97 6.74 1.29
CA LEU A 191 16.14 7.28 -0.06
C LEU A 191 16.76 8.68 0.07
N ASP A 192 18.05 8.77 -0.22
CA ASP A 192 18.80 10.02 -0.13
C ASP A 192 19.79 10.15 -1.30
N TYR A 193 19.89 11.35 -1.89
CA TYR A 193 20.78 11.66 -3.04
C TYR A 193 20.67 10.67 -4.22
N GLY A 194 19.48 10.09 -4.46
CA GLY A 194 19.27 9.13 -5.55
C GLY A 194 19.73 7.70 -5.24
N GLU A 195 20.18 7.43 -4.03
CA GLU A 195 20.53 6.09 -3.54
C GLU A 195 19.47 5.57 -2.58
N LEU A 196 19.08 4.31 -2.71
CA LEU A 196 18.23 3.59 -1.78
C LEU A 196 19.11 2.68 -0.92
N ARG A 197 19.10 2.91 0.40
CA ARG A 197 19.83 2.09 1.38
C ARG A 197 18.84 1.42 2.31
N ILE A 198 18.99 0.11 2.50
CA ILE A 198 18.14 -0.69 3.37
C ILE A 198 18.88 -1.00 4.66
N TYR A 199 18.23 -0.74 5.79
CA TYR A 199 18.72 -1.03 7.13
C TYR A 199 17.79 -2.06 7.78
N PRO A 200 18.33 -3.13 8.37
CA PRO A 200 17.53 -4.06 9.16
C PRO A 200 17.09 -3.40 10.46
N GLY A 201 15.91 -3.80 10.96
CA GLY A 201 15.34 -3.27 12.18
C GLY A 201 14.27 -2.21 11.95
N ASN A 202 13.78 -1.64 13.05
CA ASN A 202 12.74 -0.62 13.07
C ASN A 202 13.32 0.80 12.91
N TYR A 203 12.47 1.82 13.13
CA TYR A 203 12.88 3.21 13.00
C TYR A 203 14.01 3.60 13.97
N ASP A 204 13.98 3.13 15.21
CA ASP A 204 15.01 3.47 16.22
C ASP A 204 16.35 2.80 15.90
N ASP A 205 16.32 1.56 15.41
CA ASP A 205 17.52 0.85 14.92
C ASP A 205 18.15 1.60 13.74
N TYR A 206 17.32 2.03 12.78
CA TYR A 206 17.76 2.85 11.65
C TYR A 206 18.40 4.17 12.12
N MET A 207 17.77 4.89 13.04
CA MET A 207 18.31 6.16 13.56
C MET A 207 19.68 5.98 14.17
N THR A 208 19.88 4.89 14.92
CA THR A 208 21.18 4.54 15.52
C THR A 208 22.22 4.24 14.44
N ALA A 209 21.87 3.36 13.49
CA ALA A 209 22.79 2.95 12.42
C ALA A 209 23.15 4.11 11.48
N SER A 210 22.17 4.92 11.08
CA SER A 210 22.40 6.05 10.18
C SER A 210 23.22 7.16 10.83
N THR A 211 23.02 7.43 12.12
CA THR A 211 23.82 8.39 12.88
C THR A 211 25.28 7.95 12.95
N GLN A 212 25.54 6.68 13.29
CA GLN A 212 26.91 6.13 13.32
C GLN A 212 27.58 6.16 11.94
N ALA A 213 26.82 5.83 10.87
CA ALA A 213 27.34 5.91 9.51
C ALA A 213 27.73 7.34 9.12
N ARG A 214 26.90 8.32 9.49
CA ARG A 214 27.16 9.75 9.25
C ARG A 214 28.39 10.25 10.01
N GLU A 215 28.54 9.89 11.27
CA GLU A 215 29.70 10.24 12.07
C GLU A 215 30.99 9.66 11.49
N ARG A 216 30.99 8.39 11.07
CA ARG A 216 32.13 7.75 10.39
C ARG A 216 32.50 8.47 9.08
N MET A 217 31.47 8.85 8.29
CA MET A 217 31.68 9.59 7.04
C MET A 217 32.31 10.97 7.28
N LEU A 218 31.83 11.70 8.28
CA LEU A 218 32.37 12.99 8.67
C LEU A 218 33.84 12.87 9.15
N ALA A 219 34.16 11.90 9.99
CA ALA A 219 35.48 11.61 10.46
C ALA A 219 36.43 11.24 9.29
N ASN A 220 36.00 10.42 8.35
CA ASN A 220 36.76 10.06 7.16
C ASN A 220 36.99 11.27 6.24
N ASN A 221 36.01 12.12 6.06
CA ASN A 221 36.13 13.33 5.25
C ASN A 221 37.09 14.34 5.89
N ALA A 222 37.08 14.47 7.22
CA ALA A 222 38.03 15.30 7.94
C ALA A 222 39.47 14.79 7.74
N LYS A 223 39.72 13.47 7.89
CA LYS A 223 41.05 12.85 7.63
C LYS A 223 41.49 13.09 6.20
N LYS A 224 40.61 12.90 5.20
CA LYS A 224 40.96 13.15 3.79
C LYS A 224 41.30 14.61 3.53
N LYS A 225 40.59 15.58 4.13
CA LYS A 225 40.92 17.01 4.02
C LYS A 225 42.30 17.32 4.59
N THR A 226 42.64 16.75 5.74
CA THR A 226 44.00 16.92 6.34
C THR A 226 45.08 16.36 5.42
N GLN A 227 44.90 15.13 4.91
CA GLN A 227 45.83 14.52 3.96
C GLN A 227 46.04 15.34 2.68
N ILE A 228 44.92 15.89 2.11
CA ILE A 228 45.00 16.76 0.94
C ILE A 228 45.79 18.03 1.26
N ALA A 229 45.56 18.67 2.41
CA ALA A 229 46.27 19.85 2.84
C ALA A 229 47.78 19.56 3.03
N ASP A 230 48.13 18.43 3.65
CA ASP A 230 49.53 18.00 3.83
C ASP A 230 50.22 17.75 2.48
N LEU A 231 49.55 17.07 1.54
CA LEU A 231 50.09 16.83 0.19
C LEU A 231 50.26 18.14 -0.59
N GLN A 232 49.28 19.06 -0.50
CA GLN A 232 49.41 20.37 -1.14
C GLN A 232 50.57 21.19 -0.58
N SER A 233 50.80 21.14 0.74
CA SER A 233 51.93 21.81 1.38
C SER A 233 53.27 21.22 0.96
N PHE A 234 53.32 19.90 0.68
CA PHE A 234 54.51 19.22 0.20
C PHE A 234 54.82 19.57 -1.27
N VAL A 235 53.83 19.68 -2.13
CA VAL A 235 53.99 20.00 -3.57
C VAL A 235 54.35 21.49 -3.77
N SER A 236 53.98 22.37 -2.84
CA SER A 236 54.25 23.82 -2.91
C SER A 236 55.59 24.25 -2.30
N ARG A 237 56.38 23.28 -1.84
CA ARG A 237 57.79 23.45 -1.43
C ARG A 237 58.76 23.09 -2.56
#